data_c513901732d7daff1412c1583b5ffdf9
#
_entry.id   c513901732d7daff1412c1583b5ffdf9
#
_cell.length_a   1.000
_cell.length_b   1.000
_cell.length_c   1.000
_cell.angle_alpha   90.00
_cell.angle_beta   90.00
_cell.angle_gamma   90.00
#
_symmetry.space_group_name_H-M   'P 1'
#
loop_
_entity.id
_entity.type
_entity.pdbx_description
1 polymer ?
#
loop_
_entity_poly.entity_id
_entity_poly.type
_entity_poly.pdbx_seq_one_letter_code
_entity_poly.pdbx_strand_id
1 'polypeptide(L)' 'MAMGFSSPKDYETAAREVVKNPAALHKIQKKDGDDVYFLEAGNDFVVVSRDGYIRTYFRPDNGKKYFDRQ' A
#
# COMPACT_ATOMS: atom_id res chain seq x y z
N MET A 1 -8.36 4.99 -9.53
CA MET A 1 -9.02 3.72 -9.69
C MET A 1 -9.89 3.39 -8.48
N ALA A 2 -11.14 3.15 -8.72
CA ALA A 2 -12.08 2.88 -7.64
C ALA A 2 -11.86 1.48 -7.06
N MET A 3 -11.79 1.39 -5.73
CA MET A 3 -11.68 0.12 -5.03
C MET A 3 -12.96 -0.22 -4.26
N GLY A 4 -14.03 0.49 -4.54
CA GLY A 4 -15.33 0.19 -3.96
C GLY A 4 -15.53 0.67 -2.54
N PHE A 5 -14.67 1.55 -2.04
CA PHE A 5 -14.83 2.06 -0.69
C PHE A 5 -15.90 3.14 -0.64
N SER A 6 -16.74 3.09 0.38
CA SER A 6 -17.84 4.03 0.51
C SER A 6 -17.44 5.35 1.17
N SER A 7 -16.27 5.40 1.80
CA SER A 7 -15.82 6.60 2.48
C SER A 7 -14.29 6.63 2.60
N PRO A 8 -13.71 7.83 2.81
CA PRO A 8 -12.27 7.94 3.05
C PRO A 8 -11.80 7.15 4.28
N LYS A 9 -12.67 7.03 5.29
CA LYS A 9 -12.34 6.26 6.49
C LYS A 9 -12.19 4.79 6.19
N ASP A 10 -13.06 4.23 5.35
CA ASP A 10 -12.96 2.83 4.96
C ASP A 10 -11.69 2.57 4.17
N TYR A 11 -11.35 3.49 3.29
CA TYR A 11 -10.12 3.45 2.52
C TYR A 11 -8.90 3.40 3.44
N GLU A 12 -8.85 4.31 4.40
CA GLU A 12 -7.73 4.38 5.34
C GLU A 12 -7.64 3.13 6.20
N THR A 13 -8.77 2.63 6.68
CA THR A 13 -8.80 1.43 7.51
C THR A 13 -8.25 0.23 6.76
N ALA A 14 -8.68 0.06 5.51
CA ALA A 14 -8.20 -1.05 4.67
C ALA A 14 -6.70 -0.93 4.41
N ALA A 15 -6.21 0.27 4.13
CA ALA A 15 -4.79 0.49 3.90
C ALA A 15 -3.96 0.17 5.14
N ARG A 16 -4.43 0.58 6.31
CA ARG A 16 -3.72 0.31 7.55
C ARG A 16 -3.70 -1.17 7.90
N GLU A 17 -4.74 -1.91 7.52
CA GLU A 17 -4.75 -3.36 7.71
C GLU A 17 -3.68 -4.04 6.89
N VAL A 18 -3.42 -3.56 5.67
CA VAL A 18 -2.32 -4.06 4.86
C VAL A 18 -0.99 -3.80 5.56
N VAL A 19 -0.81 -2.58 6.07
CA VAL A 19 0.43 -2.20 6.75
C VAL A 19 0.69 -3.09 7.98
N LYS A 20 -0.36 -3.44 8.70
CA LYS A 20 -0.23 -4.25 9.92
C LYS A 20 -0.16 -5.74 9.66
N ASN A 21 -0.46 -6.18 8.45
CA ASN A 21 -0.49 -7.60 8.12
C ASN A 21 0.93 -8.17 8.12
N PRO A 22 1.22 -9.20 8.92
CA PRO A 22 2.57 -9.77 8.97
C PRO A 22 3.01 -10.42 7.67
N ALA A 23 2.07 -10.74 6.77
CA ALA A 23 2.40 -11.29 5.46
C ALA A 23 2.70 -10.21 4.43
N ALA A 24 2.51 -8.93 4.75
CA ALA A 24 2.78 -7.85 3.81
C ALA A 24 4.28 -7.65 3.64
N LEU A 25 4.71 -7.49 2.40
CA LEU A 25 6.08 -7.14 2.10
C LEU A 25 6.26 -5.65 2.35
N HIS A 26 7.46 -5.28 2.81
CA HIS A 26 7.74 -3.89 3.16
C HIS A 26 9.12 -3.49 2.68
N LYS A 27 9.23 -2.29 2.15
CA LYS A 27 10.53 -1.68 1.88
C LYS A 27 10.39 -0.16 1.82
N ILE A 28 11.52 0.52 1.78
CA ILE A 28 11.56 1.97 1.70
C ILE A 28 11.82 2.37 0.25
N GLN A 29 10.96 3.23 -0.28
CA GLN A 29 11.08 3.73 -1.64
C GLN A 29 12.34 4.59 -1.75
N LYS A 30 13.18 4.28 -2.73
CA LYS A 30 14.46 4.98 -2.87
C LYS A 30 14.32 6.46 -3.18
N LYS A 31 13.33 6.81 -3.97
CA LYS A 31 13.17 8.17 -4.45
C LYS A 31 12.75 9.15 -3.37
N ASP A 32 11.70 8.81 -2.64
CA ASP A 32 11.09 9.72 -1.67
C ASP A 32 11.30 9.30 -0.22
N GLY A 33 11.78 8.08 0.00
CA GLY A 33 11.96 7.57 1.35
C GLY A 33 10.68 7.14 2.02
N ASP A 34 9.60 7.00 1.25
CA ASP A 34 8.32 6.54 1.79
C ASP A 34 8.34 5.04 2.03
N ASP A 35 7.57 4.59 3.02
CA ASP A 35 7.38 3.16 3.26
C ASP A 35 6.37 2.60 2.27
N VAL A 36 6.71 1.51 1.59
CA VAL A 36 5.79 0.84 0.70
C VAL A 36 5.52 -0.57 1.20
N TYR A 37 4.25 -0.97 1.13
CA TYR A 37 3.79 -2.27 1.59
C TYR A 37 3.02 -2.95 0.47
N PHE A 38 3.20 -4.24 0.33
CA PHE A 38 2.48 -5.02 -0.67
C PHE A 38 1.99 -6.33 -0.08
N LEU A 39 0.69 -6.55 -0.11
CA LEU A 39 0.08 -7.79 0.34
C LEU A 39 -0.30 -8.61 -0.89
N GLU A 40 0.47 -9.65 -1.16
CA GLU A 40 0.27 -10.45 -2.38
C GLU A 40 -1.10 -11.11 -2.46
N ALA A 41 -1.61 -11.57 -1.32
CA ALA A 41 -2.89 -12.28 -1.29
C ALA A 41 -4.03 -11.47 -1.89
N GLY A 42 -4.05 -10.17 -1.64
CA GLY A 42 -5.08 -9.29 -2.18
C GLY A 42 -4.60 -8.36 -3.27
N ASN A 43 -3.32 -8.48 -3.66
CA ASN A 43 -2.70 -7.57 -4.60
C ASN A 43 -2.84 -6.11 -4.15
N ASP A 44 -2.69 -5.88 -2.85
CA ASP A 44 -2.87 -4.56 -2.25
C ASP A 44 -1.53 -3.85 -2.09
N PHE A 45 -1.42 -2.68 -2.67
CA PHE A 45 -0.20 -1.86 -2.61
C PHE A 45 -0.50 -0.57 -1.86
N VAL A 46 0.26 -0.30 -0.81
CA VAL A 46 0.05 0.87 0.04
C VAL A 46 1.35 1.65 0.15
N VAL A 47 1.27 2.97 0.00
CA VAL A 47 2.41 3.86 0.24
C VAL A 47 2.09 4.73 1.43
N VAL A 48 2.99 4.71 2.43
CA VAL A 48 2.85 5.49 3.65
C VAL A 48 3.98 6.50 3.70
N SER A 49 3.65 7.76 3.93
CA SER A 49 4.66 8.81 4.03
C SER A 49 5.50 8.61 5.29
N ARG A 50 6.64 9.33 5.33
CA ARG A 50 7.54 9.29 6.49
C ARG A 50 6.85 9.78 7.76
N ASP A 51 5.82 10.59 7.62
CA ASP A 51 5.05 11.11 8.75
C ASP A 51 3.91 10.19 9.18
N GLY A 52 3.71 9.07 8.49
CA GLY A 52 2.68 8.11 8.85
C GLY A 52 1.36 8.27 8.13
N TYR A 53 1.31 9.09 7.09
CA TYR A 53 0.09 9.26 6.30
C TYR A 53 0.02 8.25 5.17
N ILE A 54 -1.19 7.76 4.90
CA ILE A 54 -1.43 6.91 3.75
C ILE A 54 -1.44 7.81 2.50
N ARG A 55 -0.44 7.67 1.65
CA ARG A 55 -0.34 8.47 0.44
C ARG A 55 -1.14 7.90 -0.70
N THR A 56 -1.10 6.57 -0.85
CA THR A 56 -1.87 5.91 -1.88
C THR A 56 -2.12 4.46 -1.49
N TYR A 57 -3.20 3.91 -2.03
CA TYR A 57 -3.59 2.52 -1.82
C TYR A 57 -4.31 2.07 -3.08
N PHE A 58 -3.75 1.09 -3.77
CA PHE A 58 -4.34 0.61 -5.02
C PHE A 58 -3.88 -0.81 -5.31
N ARG A 59 -4.41 -1.38 -6.37
CA ARG A 59 -4.05 -2.72 -6.81
C ARG A 59 -3.30 -2.61 -8.14
N PRO A 60 -1.96 -2.76 -8.13
CA PRO A 60 -1.18 -2.62 -9.36
C PRO A 60 -1.40 -3.80 -10.31
N ASP A 61 -1.37 -3.53 -11.60
CA ASP A 61 -1.54 -4.57 -12.61
C ASP A 61 -0.42 -5.62 -12.56
N ASN A 62 0.80 -5.17 -12.29
CA ASN A 62 1.96 -6.05 -12.26
C ASN A 62 2.24 -6.67 -10.90
N GLY A 63 1.43 -6.38 -9.91
CA GLY A 63 1.56 -6.97 -8.59
C GLY A 63 2.96 -6.81 -8.00
N LYS A 64 3.59 -7.93 -7.67
CA LYS A 64 4.88 -7.92 -7.00
C LYS A 64 5.98 -7.24 -7.83
N LYS A 65 5.90 -7.31 -9.15
CA LYS A 65 6.88 -6.62 -10.00
C LYS A 65 6.85 -5.12 -9.80
N TYR A 66 5.65 -4.58 -9.61
CA TYR A 66 5.52 -3.16 -9.32
C TYR A 66 6.16 -2.81 -7.96
N PHE A 67 5.93 -3.66 -6.97
CA PHE A 67 6.56 -3.49 -5.65
C PHE A 67 8.08 -3.54 -5.76
N ASP A 68 8.62 -4.47 -6.54
CA ASP A 68 10.06 -4.66 -6.67
C ASP A 68 10.75 -3.46 -7.30
N ARG A 69 10.03 -2.65 -8.04
CA ARG A 69 10.59 -1.45 -8.69
C ARG A 69 10.73 -0.25 -7.75
N GLN A 70 10.12 -0.30 -6.59
CA GLN A 70 10.11 0.85 -5.68
C GLN A 70 11.42 1.06 -4.93
#